data_4800dbfacd9b43bed666a71a3152caad
#
_entry.id   4800dbfacd9b43bed666a71a3152caad
#
_cell.length_a   1.000
_cell.length_b   1.000
_cell.length_c   1.000
_cell.angle_alpha   90.00
_cell.angle_beta   90.00
_cell.angle_gamma   90.00
#
_symmetry.space_group_name_H-M   'P 1'
#
loop_
_entity.id
_entity.type
_entity.pdbx_description
1 polymer ?
#
loop_
_entity_poly.entity_id
_entity_poly.type
_entity_poly.pdbx_seq_one_letter_code
_entity_poly.pdbx_strand_id
1 'polypeptide(L)'
;MFARVCCFFLIALAGGHGSAWAEGSAWQASGPAGPGASVRAPSHPAEDGLYTRLKKMPYLYDNKDAEFLNQFKLLLTGQYQGAQVSPSGASRFRKGSHGREDEWRRLQIGFEAVFFKNRLTLHSLTNMGELDGMYKVEDGRWRRTKTDWSIFELYLKYKVNPSFFARVGKITSKMTAEFRETASELKTLERSGLVNQLGTISSWGIVLENPRQDVPVGWEASVFLNDTSDSLAHEIRFNTADNAFAKASVHLDARGFLPGEKSRVWLTYAHNFTHYAGCPLPEDSYYSGLGARDVAAVDWVMSRGKFSMVTELMSGFRVVGTSLGENVYGLAVLPSYRFSPHLEGVFRYQLSHGRDTVKMYARYIPAVTTYPKWVSTMNSFYLGLNYYFFPEDPDMLKLMAGGEYTTTSGAPEGARCFSGWTWFAAVRFHF
;
A
#
# COMPACT_ATOMS: atom_id res chain seq x y z
N MET A 1 22.92 -8.91 -12.58
CA MET A 1 22.81 -8.09 -11.36
C MET A 1 21.85 -8.73 -10.34
N PHE A 2 20.73 -9.28 -10.72
CA PHE A 2 19.80 -10.03 -9.86
C PHE A 2 20.47 -11.15 -9.04
N ALA A 3 21.39 -11.93 -9.65
CA ALA A 3 22.11 -13.00 -8.96
C ALA A 3 23.06 -12.51 -7.86
N ARG A 4 23.56 -11.27 -7.92
CA ARG A 4 24.48 -10.72 -6.92
C ARG A 4 23.79 -10.20 -5.66
N VAL A 5 22.56 -9.71 -5.76
CA VAL A 5 21.79 -9.23 -4.61
C VAL A 5 21.21 -10.41 -3.81
N CYS A 6 20.77 -11.48 -4.47
CA CYS A 6 20.35 -12.71 -3.80
C CYS A 6 21.50 -13.40 -3.06
N CYS A 7 22.74 -13.36 -3.58
CA CYS A 7 23.91 -13.94 -2.92
C CYS A 7 24.30 -13.19 -1.63
N PHE A 8 24.16 -11.86 -1.56
CA PHE A 8 24.53 -11.13 -0.35
C PHE A 8 23.58 -11.40 0.84
N PHE A 9 22.31 -11.60 0.57
CA PHE A 9 21.34 -11.96 1.62
C PHE A 9 21.41 -13.43 2.03
N LEU A 10 21.76 -14.33 1.10
CA LEU A 10 21.93 -15.76 1.40
C LEU A 10 23.22 -16.05 2.20
N ILE A 11 24.27 -15.28 2.02
CA ILE A 11 25.54 -15.44 2.77
C ILE A 11 25.36 -15.00 4.24
N ALA A 12 24.53 -14.01 4.52
CA ALA A 12 24.21 -13.60 5.89
C ALA A 12 23.33 -14.63 6.65
N LEU A 13 22.59 -15.48 5.93
CA LEU A 13 21.72 -16.53 6.50
C LEU A 13 22.39 -17.91 6.61
N ALA A 14 23.48 -18.15 5.88
CA ALA A 14 24.15 -19.45 5.83
C ALA A 14 25.17 -19.70 6.96
N GLY A 15 25.40 -18.75 7.86
CA GLY A 15 26.35 -18.85 8.98
C GLY A 15 25.88 -19.61 10.22
N GLY A 16 24.77 -20.31 10.16
CA GLY A 16 24.22 -21.04 11.33
C GLY A 16 23.83 -22.49 10.99
N HIS A 17 24.80 -23.40 10.98
CA HIS A 17 24.51 -24.84 10.95
C HIS A 17 24.02 -25.34 12.31
N GLY A 18 22.90 -26.07 12.31
CA GLY A 18 22.41 -26.81 13.44
C GLY A 18 21.06 -27.45 13.15
N SER A 19 21.09 -28.69 12.70
CA SER A 19 19.98 -29.58 12.40
C SER A 19 19.11 -29.88 13.62
N ALA A 20 17.78 -29.82 13.48
CA ALA A 20 16.84 -30.76 14.08
C ALA A 20 15.43 -30.54 13.51
N TRP A 21 14.96 -31.53 12.77
CA TRP A 21 13.56 -31.72 12.41
C TRP A 21 12.83 -32.34 13.62
N ALA A 22 11.74 -31.75 14.07
CA ALA A 22 10.74 -32.45 14.89
C ALA A 22 9.36 -31.87 14.58
N GLU A 23 8.46 -32.81 14.39
CA GLU A 23 7.06 -32.71 14.01
C GLU A 23 6.16 -32.09 15.08
N GLY A 24 5.07 -31.47 14.60
CA GLY A 24 3.73 -31.68 15.15
C GLY A 24 3.33 -30.87 16.38
N SER A 25 2.29 -30.04 16.24
CA SER A 25 1.00 -30.30 16.91
C SER A 25 0.11 -29.06 17.08
N ALA A 26 -1.06 -29.20 16.54
CA ALA A 26 -2.38 -29.10 17.17
C ALA A 26 -2.64 -27.94 18.16
N TRP A 27 -3.56 -27.11 17.79
CA TRP A 27 -4.31 -26.20 18.65
C TRP A 27 -5.22 -27.01 19.57
N GLN A 28 -5.00 -26.92 20.90
CA GLN A 28 -5.95 -27.39 21.88
C GLN A 28 -6.40 -26.25 22.82
N ALA A 29 -7.70 -26.27 23.04
CA ALA A 29 -8.42 -25.41 23.95
C ALA A 29 -8.02 -25.65 25.42
N SER A 30 -7.94 -24.56 26.20
CA SER A 30 -7.65 -24.60 27.63
C SER A 30 -8.87 -25.03 28.42
N GLY A 31 -8.75 -26.19 29.17
CA GLY A 31 -9.60 -26.59 30.29
C GLY A 31 -8.86 -26.42 31.62
N PRO A 32 -9.54 -26.39 32.77
CA PRO A 32 -8.97 -25.94 34.03
C PRO A 32 -8.02 -26.96 34.70
N ALA A 33 -6.93 -26.43 35.24
CA ALA A 33 -5.86 -27.16 35.88
C ALA A 33 -6.24 -27.61 37.31
N GLY A 34 -5.98 -28.89 37.61
CA GLY A 34 -5.95 -29.44 38.97
C GLY A 34 -4.52 -29.37 39.55
N PRO A 35 -4.34 -29.43 40.89
CA PRO A 35 -3.06 -29.21 41.54
C PRO A 35 -2.19 -30.47 41.58
N GLY A 36 -1.06 -30.43 40.92
CA GLY A 36 0.00 -31.43 41.02
C GLY A 36 1.36 -30.76 40.98
N ALA A 37 2.05 -30.65 42.10
CA ALA A 37 3.39 -30.10 42.19
C ALA A 37 4.40 -31.06 41.54
N SER A 38 4.90 -30.72 40.35
CA SER A 38 6.10 -31.32 39.77
C SER A 38 7.25 -30.31 39.84
N VAL A 39 8.36 -30.75 40.45
CA VAL A 39 9.62 -30.02 40.50
C VAL A 39 10.11 -29.81 39.04
N ARG A 40 10.01 -28.58 38.53
CA ARG A 40 10.57 -28.19 37.22
C ARG A 40 12.09 -28.15 37.34
N ALA A 41 12.76 -28.98 36.54
CA ALA A 41 14.16 -28.75 36.19
C ALA A 41 14.34 -27.32 35.64
N PRO A 42 15.48 -26.64 35.90
CA PRO A 42 15.72 -25.32 35.35
C PRO A 42 15.71 -25.42 33.84
N SER A 43 14.68 -24.87 33.20
CA SER A 43 14.61 -24.74 31.77
C SER A 43 15.73 -23.75 31.37
N HIS A 44 16.69 -24.20 30.59
CA HIS A 44 17.56 -23.29 29.83
C HIS A 44 16.64 -22.29 29.09
N PRO A 45 16.93 -20.98 29.14
CA PRO A 45 16.19 -20.03 28.34
C PRO A 45 16.30 -20.50 26.89
N ALA A 46 15.15 -20.85 26.30
CA ALA A 46 15.09 -21.20 24.90
C ALA A 46 15.74 -20.03 24.13
N GLU A 47 16.80 -20.32 23.35
CA GLU A 47 17.44 -19.30 22.52
C GLU A 47 16.34 -18.65 21.68
N ASP A 48 16.13 -17.34 21.86
CA ASP A 48 15.18 -16.58 21.06
C ASP A 48 15.47 -16.82 19.58
N GLY A 49 14.55 -17.47 18.85
CA GLY A 49 14.71 -17.75 17.45
C GLY A 49 14.97 -16.46 16.64
N LEU A 50 15.53 -16.59 15.46
CA LEU A 50 15.85 -15.44 14.57
C LEU A 50 14.67 -14.46 14.43
N TYR A 51 13.45 -14.98 14.26
CA TYR A 51 12.23 -14.18 14.18
C TYR A 51 12.04 -13.28 15.42
N THR A 52 12.16 -13.85 16.62
CA THR A 52 11.97 -13.11 17.89
C THR A 52 13.03 -12.01 18.04
N ARG A 53 14.28 -12.30 17.68
CA ARG A 53 15.36 -11.30 17.69
C ARG A 53 15.10 -10.16 16.72
N LEU A 54 14.74 -10.46 15.48
CA LEU A 54 14.41 -9.45 14.47
C LEU A 54 13.20 -8.62 14.86
N LYS A 55 12.16 -9.24 15.42
CA LYS A 55 10.96 -8.53 15.87
C LYS A 55 11.22 -7.57 17.03
N LYS A 56 12.16 -7.91 17.93
CA LYS A 56 12.55 -7.05 19.06
C LYS A 56 13.54 -5.95 18.66
N MET A 57 14.32 -6.15 17.60
CA MET A 57 15.41 -5.25 17.20
C MET A 57 14.99 -3.78 17.00
N PRO A 58 13.82 -3.46 16.42
CA PRO A 58 13.40 -2.08 16.25
C PRO A 58 13.04 -1.34 17.54
N TYR A 59 12.76 -2.05 18.63
CA TYR A 59 12.36 -1.44 19.90
C TYR A 59 13.58 -0.95 20.67
N LEU A 60 13.78 0.36 20.69
CA LEU A 60 14.85 0.99 21.48
C LEU A 60 14.42 1.21 22.93
N TYR A 61 13.14 1.31 23.16
CA TYR A 61 12.54 1.42 24.49
C TYR A 61 11.12 0.85 24.49
N ASP A 62 10.79 0.02 25.49
CA ASP A 62 9.46 -0.54 25.69
C ASP A 62 9.22 -0.74 27.19
N ASN A 63 8.48 0.19 27.80
CA ASN A 63 8.04 0.12 29.20
C ASN A 63 6.60 0.62 29.30
N LYS A 64 5.68 -0.33 29.35
CA LYS A 64 4.23 -0.05 29.36
C LYS A 64 3.75 0.68 30.62
N ASP A 65 4.50 0.56 31.71
CA ASP A 65 4.16 1.15 33.02
C ASP A 65 4.70 2.58 33.18
N ALA A 66 5.58 3.04 32.28
CA ALA A 66 6.12 4.38 32.32
C ALA A 66 5.00 5.43 32.17
N GLU A 67 5.09 6.53 32.95
CA GLU A 67 4.08 7.59 32.90
C GLU A 67 4.19 8.48 31.67
N PHE A 68 5.42 8.74 31.20
CA PHE A 68 5.68 9.66 30.10
C PHE A 68 5.90 8.92 28.76
N LEU A 69 7.05 8.30 28.57
CA LEU A 69 7.40 7.55 27.33
C LEU A 69 7.17 6.07 27.58
N ASN A 70 6.23 5.47 26.87
CA ASN A 70 5.91 4.05 27.01
C ASN A 70 6.67 3.18 26.00
N GLN A 71 6.89 3.70 24.79
CA GLN A 71 7.57 2.94 23.73
C GLN A 71 8.30 3.90 22.78
N PHE A 72 9.46 3.47 22.29
CA PHE A 72 10.14 4.08 21.16
C PHE A 72 10.63 2.98 20.21
N LYS A 73 10.06 2.96 19.00
CA LYS A 73 10.34 1.96 17.96
C LYS A 73 10.86 2.64 16.72
N LEU A 74 11.92 2.10 16.12
CA LEU A 74 12.35 2.45 14.77
C LEU A 74 11.49 1.73 13.74
N LEU A 75 11.30 2.34 12.59
CA LEU A 75 10.56 1.79 11.45
C LEU A 75 11.48 1.76 10.23
N LEU A 76 11.52 0.63 9.56
CA LEU A 76 12.24 0.45 8.31
C LEU A 76 11.39 -0.36 7.34
N THR A 77 11.05 0.22 6.20
CA THR A 77 10.30 -0.46 5.14
C THR A 77 11.06 -0.37 3.84
N GLY A 78 11.24 -1.50 3.17
CA GLY A 78 11.90 -1.53 1.87
C GLY A 78 11.21 -2.43 0.87
N GLN A 79 11.27 -2.04 -0.41
CA GLN A 79 10.86 -2.86 -1.53
C GLN A 79 11.81 -2.60 -2.71
N TYR A 80 12.59 -3.62 -3.06
CA TYR A 80 13.33 -3.63 -4.31
C TYR A 80 12.63 -4.54 -5.30
N GLN A 81 12.42 -4.05 -6.51
CA GLN A 81 11.69 -4.78 -7.54
C GLN A 81 12.29 -4.58 -8.91
N GLY A 82 12.09 -5.58 -9.76
CA GLY A 82 12.42 -5.51 -11.18
C GLY A 82 11.26 -5.99 -12.02
N ALA A 83 11.17 -5.48 -13.25
CA ALA A 83 10.14 -5.85 -14.20
C ALA A 83 10.70 -6.03 -15.61
N GLN A 84 10.01 -6.87 -16.37
CA GLN A 84 10.18 -7.03 -17.80
C GLN A 84 8.83 -6.81 -18.48
N VAL A 85 8.73 -5.76 -19.29
CA VAL A 85 7.55 -5.50 -20.13
C VAL A 85 7.72 -6.17 -21.47
N SER A 86 6.68 -6.86 -21.94
CA SER A 86 6.61 -7.54 -23.24
C SER A 86 5.37 -7.06 -23.99
N PRO A 87 5.48 -5.96 -24.77
CA PRO A 87 4.38 -5.44 -25.57
C PRO A 87 3.91 -6.45 -26.61
N SER A 88 2.61 -6.45 -26.91
CA SER A 88 1.99 -7.27 -27.95
C SER A 88 1.13 -6.42 -28.90
N GLY A 89 0.74 -7.02 -30.03
CA GLY A 89 -0.10 -6.33 -31.01
C GLY A 89 0.54 -5.09 -31.60
N ALA A 90 -0.16 -3.96 -31.53
CA ALA A 90 0.29 -2.68 -32.05
C ALA A 90 1.22 -1.91 -31.10
N SER A 91 1.38 -2.37 -29.87
CA SER A 91 2.25 -1.74 -28.86
C SER A 91 3.72 -1.87 -29.29
N ARG A 92 4.50 -0.84 -28.98
CA ARG A 92 5.93 -0.80 -29.34
C ARG A 92 6.73 -0.28 -28.16
N PHE A 93 7.96 -0.74 -28.06
CA PHE A 93 8.93 -0.12 -27.18
C PHE A 93 9.23 1.32 -27.60
N ARG A 94 9.53 2.12 -26.62
CA ARG A 94 10.14 3.42 -26.84
C ARG A 94 11.54 3.22 -27.42
N LYS A 95 11.97 4.13 -28.31
CA LYS A 95 13.31 4.06 -28.91
C LYS A 95 14.39 3.99 -27.82
N GLY A 96 15.23 2.97 -27.87
CA GLY A 96 16.31 2.74 -26.91
C GLY A 96 15.90 1.99 -25.63
N SER A 97 14.62 1.63 -25.45
CA SER A 97 14.18 0.78 -24.34
C SER A 97 14.32 -0.70 -24.66
N HIS A 98 14.77 -1.46 -23.69
CA HIS A 98 14.86 -2.94 -23.75
C HIS A 98 13.72 -3.61 -22.96
N GLY A 99 12.76 -2.85 -22.46
CA GLY A 99 11.62 -3.38 -21.71
C GLY A 99 11.94 -3.83 -20.29
N ARG A 100 13.16 -3.59 -19.81
CA ARG A 100 13.60 -3.97 -18.45
C ARG A 100 13.80 -2.74 -17.62
N GLU A 101 13.26 -2.82 -16.39
CA GLU A 101 13.45 -1.78 -15.39
C GLU A 101 13.63 -2.44 -14.02
N ASP A 102 14.47 -1.86 -13.17
CA ASP A 102 14.61 -2.25 -11.77
C ASP A 102 14.77 -1.01 -10.90
N GLU A 103 14.24 -1.08 -9.68
CA GLU A 103 14.20 0.06 -8.78
C GLU A 103 14.08 -0.33 -7.32
N TRP A 104 14.55 0.54 -6.43
CA TRP A 104 14.01 0.62 -5.09
C TRP A 104 12.65 1.31 -5.15
N ARG A 105 11.58 0.56 -5.09
CA ARG A 105 10.22 1.10 -5.13
C ARG A 105 9.87 1.83 -3.86
N ARG A 106 10.38 1.35 -2.73
CA ARG A 106 10.23 1.97 -1.40
C ARG A 106 11.51 1.74 -0.60
N LEU A 107 11.97 2.75 0.08
CA LEU A 107 12.92 2.66 1.16
C LEU A 107 12.56 3.78 2.13
N GLN A 108 11.98 3.41 3.25
CA GLN A 108 11.43 4.33 4.21
C GLN A 108 12.04 4.06 5.57
N ILE A 109 12.42 5.12 6.26
CA ILE A 109 12.89 5.07 7.64
C ILE A 109 12.03 5.99 8.49
N GLY A 110 11.80 5.59 9.72
CA GLY A 110 11.01 6.40 10.61
C GLY A 110 11.07 5.92 12.04
N PHE A 111 10.15 6.43 12.84
CA PHE A 111 9.98 5.99 14.21
C PHE A 111 8.53 6.12 14.66
N GLU A 112 8.20 5.38 15.69
CA GLU A 112 6.97 5.53 16.44
C GLU A 112 7.31 5.70 17.92
N ALA A 113 6.79 6.76 18.55
CA ALA A 113 6.93 7.03 19.96
C ALA A 113 5.55 7.10 20.62
N VAL A 114 5.37 6.35 21.70
CA VAL A 114 4.10 6.24 22.41
C VAL A 114 4.25 6.81 23.81
N PHE A 115 3.34 7.72 24.19
CA PHE A 115 3.41 8.50 25.40
C PHE A 115 2.13 8.38 26.25
N PHE A 116 2.24 8.74 27.55
CA PHE A 116 1.13 8.94 28.49
C PHE A 116 0.20 7.71 28.58
N LYS A 117 0.79 6.54 28.85
CA LYS A 117 0.04 5.26 28.98
C LYS A 117 -0.78 4.96 27.70
N ASN A 118 -0.14 5.10 26.55
CA ASN A 118 -0.71 4.85 25.22
C ASN A 118 -1.83 5.83 24.80
N ARG A 119 -1.82 7.05 25.33
CA ARG A 119 -2.80 8.08 24.92
C ARG A 119 -2.34 8.88 23.71
N LEU A 120 -1.04 9.13 23.58
CA LEU A 120 -0.48 9.92 22.49
C LEU A 120 0.56 9.09 21.74
N THR A 121 0.45 9.04 20.41
CA THR A 121 1.46 8.44 19.54
C THR A 121 1.98 9.51 18.57
N LEU A 122 3.29 9.65 18.49
CA LEU A 122 3.96 10.38 17.42
C LEU A 122 4.49 9.33 16.42
N HIS A 123 4.09 9.47 15.18
CA HIS A 123 4.54 8.62 14.07
C HIS A 123 5.24 9.46 13.03
N SER A 124 6.38 8.99 12.54
CA SER A 124 7.12 9.60 11.44
C SER A 124 7.63 8.52 10.50
N LEU A 125 7.45 8.73 9.21
CA LEU A 125 7.98 7.87 8.16
C LEU A 125 8.44 8.74 7.00
N THR A 126 9.70 8.60 6.60
CA THR A 126 10.36 9.41 5.59
C THR A 126 10.86 8.52 4.45
N ASN A 127 10.59 8.88 3.21
CA ASN A 127 11.19 8.27 2.04
C ASN A 127 12.68 8.67 1.97
N MET A 128 13.53 7.69 1.76
CA MET A 128 14.99 7.91 1.60
C MET A 128 15.32 8.02 0.12
N GLY A 129 15.42 9.25 -0.41
CA GLY A 129 15.98 9.58 -1.74
C GLY A 129 15.62 8.64 -2.89
N GLU A 130 15.87 9.04 -4.10
CA GLU A 130 15.81 8.36 -5.44
C GLU A 130 14.84 7.18 -5.69
N LEU A 131 13.93 6.89 -4.76
CA LEU A 131 13.21 5.63 -4.75
C LEU A 131 11.94 5.65 -5.56
N ASP A 132 11.37 6.81 -5.76
CA ASP A 132 10.31 7.05 -6.71
C ASP A 132 10.86 7.75 -7.95
N GLY A 133 11.72 7.06 -8.68
CA GLY A 133 12.22 7.54 -9.96
C GLY A 133 11.08 7.93 -10.90
N MET A 134 10.48 9.09 -10.67
CA MET A 134 9.69 9.73 -11.69
C MET A 134 10.66 10.22 -12.76
N TYR A 135 10.62 9.55 -13.88
CA TYR A 135 11.37 9.99 -15.04
C TYR A 135 10.74 11.30 -15.55
N LYS A 136 11.45 12.40 -15.44
CA LYS A 136 11.11 13.63 -16.16
C LYS A 136 11.75 13.59 -17.55
N VAL A 137 11.00 14.05 -18.55
CA VAL A 137 11.56 14.30 -19.87
C VAL A 137 12.20 15.68 -19.82
N GLU A 138 13.53 15.73 -19.71
CA GLU A 138 14.30 16.96 -19.91
C GLU A 138 15.07 16.84 -21.22
N ASP A 139 14.94 17.82 -22.10
CA ASP A 139 15.59 17.85 -23.44
C ASP A 139 15.32 16.61 -24.30
N GLY A 140 14.11 16.07 -24.24
CA GLY A 140 13.74 14.86 -24.97
C GLY A 140 14.41 13.58 -24.45
N ARG A 141 15.10 13.64 -23.32
CA ARG A 141 15.73 12.50 -22.63
C ARG A 141 15.05 12.25 -21.29
N TRP A 142 14.80 10.98 -21.01
CA TRP A 142 14.35 10.57 -19.70
C TRP A 142 15.50 10.69 -18.72
N ARG A 143 15.38 11.60 -17.78
CA ARG A 143 16.29 11.72 -16.65
C ARG A 143 15.59 11.26 -15.38
N ARG A 144 16.27 10.44 -14.61
CA ARG A 144 15.85 10.09 -13.26
C ARG A 144 15.91 11.38 -12.43
N THR A 145 14.79 11.83 -11.90
CA THR A 145 14.79 12.95 -10.96
C THR A 145 15.45 12.46 -9.67
N LYS A 146 16.41 13.22 -9.17
CA LYS A 146 16.84 13.05 -7.77
C LYS A 146 15.64 13.36 -6.91
N THR A 147 15.12 12.35 -6.22
CA THR A 147 14.15 12.56 -5.16
C THR A 147 14.94 12.89 -3.91
N ASP A 148 14.76 14.10 -3.41
CA ASP A 148 15.23 14.45 -2.09
C ASP A 148 14.45 13.65 -1.03
N TRP A 149 14.99 13.57 0.18
CA TRP A 149 14.27 12.99 1.31
C TRP A 149 12.92 13.67 1.46
N SER A 150 11.85 12.86 1.54
CA SER A 150 10.50 13.38 1.62
C SER A 150 9.73 12.76 2.79
N ILE A 151 8.93 13.58 3.48
CA ILE A 151 8.06 13.09 4.53
C ILE A 151 6.92 12.30 3.87
N PHE A 152 6.85 11.00 4.16
CA PHE A 152 5.74 10.14 3.73
C PHE A 152 4.57 10.25 4.70
N GLU A 153 4.81 10.05 6.00
CA GLU A 153 3.85 10.27 7.08
C GLU A 153 4.53 10.99 8.24
N LEU A 154 3.81 11.92 8.85
CA LEU A 154 4.20 12.60 10.09
C LEU A 154 2.94 13.05 10.82
N TYR A 155 2.55 12.34 11.86
CA TYR A 155 1.32 12.69 12.57
C TYR A 155 1.38 12.42 14.08
N LEU A 156 0.55 13.15 14.79
CA LEU A 156 0.17 12.86 16.16
C LEU A 156 -1.18 12.13 16.15
N LYS A 157 -1.28 11.03 16.89
CA LYS A 157 -2.51 10.29 17.13
C LYS A 157 -2.85 10.37 18.62
N TYR A 158 -3.99 10.93 18.93
CA TYR A 158 -4.50 11.02 20.30
C TYR A 158 -5.67 10.08 20.51
N LYS A 159 -5.58 9.23 21.51
CA LYS A 159 -6.62 8.31 21.94
C LYS A 159 -7.51 9.02 22.96
N VAL A 160 -8.69 9.48 22.54
CA VAL A 160 -9.69 10.08 23.40
C VAL A 160 -10.28 9.01 24.33
N ASN A 161 -10.70 7.89 23.72
CA ASN A 161 -11.18 6.70 24.39
C ASN A 161 -10.96 5.47 23.49
N PRO A 162 -11.27 4.23 23.90
CA PRO A 162 -11.05 3.04 23.07
C PRO A 162 -11.74 3.04 21.70
N SER A 163 -12.82 3.81 21.55
CA SER A 163 -13.62 3.87 20.31
C SER A 163 -13.51 5.20 19.58
N PHE A 164 -12.65 6.11 20.02
CA PHE A 164 -12.49 7.41 19.38
C PHE A 164 -11.03 7.87 19.40
N PHE A 165 -10.48 8.09 18.21
CA PHE A 165 -9.14 8.59 17.98
C PHE A 165 -9.18 9.85 17.12
N ALA A 166 -8.24 10.74 17.37
CA ALA A 166 -7.97 11.89 16.53
C ALA A 166 -6.53 11.80 16.02
N ARG A 167 -6.32 12.05 14.74
CA ARG A 167 -4.98 12.17 14.13
C ARG A 167 -4.86 13.53 13.46
N VAL A 168 -3.68 14.15 13.56
CA VAL A 168 -3.36 15.41 12.89
C VAL A 168 -1.94 15.36 12.34
N GLY A 169 -1.76 15.78 11.09
CA GLY A 169 -0.46 15.77 10.40
C GLY A 169 -0.57 15.29 8.97
N LYS A 170 0.54 14.78 8.41
CA LYS A 170 0.57 14.14 7.11
C LYS A 170 0.21 12.66 7.26
N ILE A 171 -0.93 12.26 6.71
CA ILE A 171 -1.60 10.99 6.98
C ILE A 171 -2.06 10.36 5.69
N THR A 172 -1.93 9.04 5.56
CA THR A 172 -2.52 8.28 4.44
C THR A 172 -4.04 8.38 4.47
N SER A 173 -4.66 8.73 3.33
CA SER A 173 -6.09 9.03 3.25
C SER A 173 -7.02 7.82 3.34
N LYS A 174 -6.52 6.60 3.17
CA LYS A 174 -7.26 5.32 3.32
C LYS A 174 -8.59 5.27 2.55
N MET A 175 -8.56 5.66 1.28
CA MET A 175 -9.76 5.77 0.44
C MET A 175 -10.44 4.43 0.17
N THR A 176 -9.66 3.36 -0.04
CA THR A 176 -10.12 2.01 -0.38
C THR A 176 -9.43 0.97 0.49
N ALA A 177 -9.82 -0.30 0.34
CA ALA A 177 -9.18 -1.42 1.05
C ALA A 177 -7.68 -1.47 0.76
N GLU A 178 -7.26 -1.33 -0.52
CA GLU A 178 -5.83 -1.31 -0.88
C GLU A 178 -5.06 -0.12 -0.26
N PHE A 179 -5.70 1.02 0.02
CA PHE A 179 -5.08 2.14 0.74
C PHE A 179 -5.13 1.99 2.26
N ARG A 180 -6.01 1.14 2.80
CA ARG A 180 -6.03 0.81 4.23
C ARG A 180 -4.90 -0.14 4.60
N GLU A 181 -4.47 -0.99 3.66
CA GLU A 181 -3.28 -1.80 3.81
C GLU A 181 -2.02 -0.94 3.69
N THR A 182 -1.07 -1.17 4.59
CA THR A 182 0.26 -0.58 4.46
C THR A 182 0.98 -1.14 3.24
N ALA A 183 2.03 -0.49 2.80
CA ALA A 183 2.79 -0.97 1.64
C ALA A 183 3.39 -2.36 1.87
N SER A 184 3.72 -2.72 3.13
CA SER A 184 4.22 -4.06 3.50
C SER A 184 3.13 -5.13 3.41
N GLU A 185 1.89 -4.82 3.71
CA GLU A 185 0.76 -5.75 3.72
C GLU A 185 0.23 -6.10 2.32
N LEU A 186 0.45 -5.23 1.33
CA LEU A 186 -0.04 -5.46 -0.03
C LEU A 186 0.36 -6.84 -0.56
N LYS A 187 -0.61 -7.58 -1.10
CA LYS A 187 -0.42 -8.90 -1.70
C LYS A 187 0.07 -8.84 -3.14
N THR A 188 -0.13 -7.72 -3.82
CA THR A 188 0.37 -7.43 -5.16
C THR A 188 1.57 -6.49 -5.09
N LEU A 189 2.36 -6.40 -6.16
CA LEU A 189 3.50 -5.50 -6.21
C LEU A 189 3.06 -4.04 -6.14
N GLU A 190 1.97 -3.70 -6.83
CA GLU A 190 1.42 -2.35 -6.90
C GLU A 190 -0.08 -2.39 -6.64
N ARG A 191 -0.62 -1.28 -6.16
CA ARG A 191 -2.06 -1.07 -6.05
C ARG A 191 -2.73 -1.05 -7.43
N SER A 192 -4.03 -1.20 -7.47
CA SER A 192 -4.79 -1.11 -8.72
C SER A 192 -4.68 0.29 -9.35
N GLY A 193 -4.81 0.33 -10.68
CA GLY A 193 -4.63 1.58 -11.44
C GLY A 193 -5.62 2.66 -11.04
N LEU A 194 -6.90 2.30 -10.86
CA LEU A 194 -7.92 3.28 -10.51
C LEU A 194 -7.78 3.79 -9.07
N VAL A 195 -7.37 2.93 -8.14
CA VAL A 195 -7.06 3.34 -6.75
C VAL A 195 -5.94 4.39 -6.75
N ASN A 196 -4.88 4.17 -7.52
CA ASN A 196 -3.79 5.14 -7.65
C ASN A 196 -4.20 6.42 -8.39
N GLN A 197 -5.19 6.35 -9.28
CA GLN A 197 -5.69 7.51 -10.02
C GLN A 197 -6.55 8.42 -9.15
N LEU A 198 -7.47 7.86 -8.37
CA LEU A 198 -8.49 8.60 -7.65
C LEU A 198 -8.11 8.91 -6.21
N GLY A 199 -7.31 8.05 -5.58
CA GLY A 199 -6.88 8.23 -4.20
C GLY A 199 -5.64 9.09 -4.07
N THR A 200 -5.44 9.66 -2.88
CA THR A 200 -4.18 10.28 -2.50
C THR A 200 -3.42 9.34 -1.57
N ILE A 201 -2.09 9.31 -1.69
CA ILE A 201 -1.27 8.42 -0.86
C ILE A 201 -1.22 8.98 0.58
N SER A 202 -0.70 10.18 0.77
CA SER A 202 -0.65 10.87 2.06
C SER A 202 -0.84 12.36 1.87
N SER A 203 -1.55 13.00 2.79
CA SER A 203 -1.85 14.44 2.75
C SER A 203 -1.90 15.02 4.15
N TRP A 204 -1.64 16.31 4.26
CA TRP A 204 -1.81 17.02 5.52
C TRP A 204 -3.29 17.15 5.86
N GLY A 205 -3.66 16.81 7.09
CA GLY A 205 -5.07 16.84 7.47
C GLY A 205 -5.35 16.43 8.89
N ILE A 206 -6.64 16.30 9.16
CA ILE A 206 -7.19 15.86 10.44
C ILE A 206 -8.11 14.67 10.16
N VAL A 207 -7.96 13.62 10.95
CA VAL A 207 -8.75 12.40 10.87
C VAL A 207 -9.36 12.12 12.24
N LEU A 208 -10.66 11.93 12.28
CA LEU A 208 -11.42 11.44 13.42
C LEU A 208 -11.93 10.05 13.07
N GLU A 209 -11.66 9.06 13.89
CA GLU A 209 -12.00 7.68 13.55
C GLU A 209 -12.37 6.83 14.77
N ASN A 210 -13.23 5.84 14.53
CA ASN A 210 -13.34 4.65 15.36
C ASN A 210 -12.52 3.53 14.69
N PRO A 211 -11.29 3.26 15.13
CA PRO A 211 -10.41 2.29 14.49
C PRO A 211 -10.74 0.85 14.83
N ARG A 212 -11.68 0.62 15.75
CA ARG A 212 -12.04 -0.72 16.22
C ARG A 212 -12.63 -1.54 15.09
N GLN A 213 -12.01 -2.67 14.83
CA GLN A 213 -12.48 -3.63 13.84
C GLN A 213 -13.40 -4.71 14.41
N ASP A 214 -13.53 -4.78 15.72
CA ASP A 214 -14.39 -5.74 16.45
C ASP A 214 -15.81 -5.22 16.68
N VAL A 215 -16.09 -3.97 16.29
CA VAL A 215 -17.43 -3.38 16.39
C VAL A 215 -18.26 -3.66 15.12
N PRO A 216 -19.58 -3.81 15.24
CA PRO A 216 -20.45 -4.01 14.08
C PRO A 216 -20.39 -2.85 13.07
N VAL A 217 -20.22 -1.63 13.55
CA VAL A 217 -20.12 -0.41 12.75
C VAL A 217 -18.97 0.44 13.23
N GLY A 218 -18.08 0.81 12.33
CA GLY A 218 -17.04 1.81 12.58
C GLY A 218 -17.11 2.94 11.56
N TRP A 219 -16.41 4.03 11.83
CA TRP A 219 -16.46 5.22 10.99
C TRP A 219 -15.14 5.99 10.99
N GLU A 220 -14.97 6.77 9.95
CA GLU A 220 -13.89 7.75 9.81
C GLU A 220 -14.45 9.01 9.14
N ALA A 221 -14.11 10.18 9.67
CA ALA A 221 -14.35 11.48 9.06
C ALA A 221 -13.03 12.25 9.02
N SER A 222 -12.73 12.86 7.88
CA SER A 222 -11.43 13.53 7.71
C SER A 222 -11.51 14.71 6.75
N VAL A 223 -10.62 15.65 6.94
CA VAL A 223 -10.36 16.77 6.04
C VAL A 223 -8.89 16.81 5.75
N PHE A 224 -8.52 16.89 4.49
CA PHE A 224 -7.16 16.91 3.99
C PHE A 224 -6.93 18.09 3.06
N LEU A 225 -5.69 18.57 3.02
CA LEU A 225 -5.23 19.49 1.98
C LEU A 225 -4.87 18.70 0.72
N ASN A 226 -5.12 19.27 -0.45
CA ASN A 226 -4.64 18.70 -1.72
C ASN A 226 -3.15 18.97 -1.97
N ASP A 227 -2.50 19.72 -1.09
CA ASP A 227 -1.06 19.92 -1.13
C ASP A 227 -0.37 18.72 -0.50
N THR A 228 0.36 17.99 -1.31
CA THR A 228 1.18 16.84 -0.91
C THR A 228 2.66 17.17 -0.97
N SER A 229 3.03 18.48 -0.93
CA SER A 229 4.44 18.88 -0.95
C SER A 229 5.24 18.07 0.07
N ASP A 230 6.30 17.44 -0.41
CA ASP A 230 7.08 16.45 0.34
C ASP A 230 8.23 17.08 1.13
N SER A 231 8.47 18.37 0.92
CA SER A 231 9.58 19.11 1.49
C SER A 231 9.13 19.89 2.71
N LEU A 232 9.79 19.71 3.85
CA LEU A 232 9.68 20.61 5.01
C LEU A 232 10.10 22.05 4.67
N ALA A 233 10.88 22.24 3.61
CA ALA A 233 11.33 23.55 3.14
C ALA A 233 10.30 24.28 2.28
N HIS A 234 9.29 23.58 1.74
CA HIS A 234 8.13 24.23 1.20
C HIS A 234 7.25 24.63 2.38
N GLU A 235 7.08 25.93 2.56
CA GLU A 235 6.11 26.49 3.49
C GLU A 235 4.81 25.67 3.36
N ILE A 236 4.31 25.16 4.46
CA ILE A 236 2.97 24.60 4.53
C ILE A 236 2.06 25.79 4.17
N ARG A 237 1.81 25.95 2.90
CA ARG A 237 0.89 26.96 2.41
C ARG A 237 -0.51 26.48 2.74
N PHE A 238 -0.97 26.77 3.92
CA PHE A 238 -2.39 26.72 4.26
C PHE A 238 -3.16 27.76 3.43
N ASN A 239 -2.90 27.76 2.14
CA ASN A 239 -3.48 28.71 1.24
C ASN A 239 -4.86 28.23 0.84
N THR A 240 -5.84 28.67 1.62
CA THR A 240 -7.27 28.75 1.35
C THR A 240 -8.08 27.45 1.45
N ALA A 241 -9.33 27.59 1.89
CA ALA A 241 -10.37 26.56 1.91
C ALA A 241 -10.60 25.90 0.52
N ASP A 242 -10.07 26.50 -0.54
CA ASP A 242 -10.21 26.07 -1.92
C ASP A 242 -9.23 24.92 -2.30
N ASN A 243 -8.28 24.57 -1.45
CA ASN A 243 -7.30 23.51 -1.72
C ASN A 243 -7.41 22.34 -0.74
N ALA A 244 -8.62 21.86 -0.52
CA ALA A 244 -8.91 20.79 0.43
C ALA A 244 -9.90 19.78 -0.12
N PHE A 245 -9.91 18.60 0.48
CA PHE A 245 -10.98 17.64 0.30
C PHE A 245 -11.43 17.07 1.65
N ALA A 246 -12.70 16.72 1.76
CA ALA A 246 -13.26 16.01 2.89
C ALA A 246 -13.56 14.56 2.52
N LYS A 247 -13.43 13.65 3.48
CA LYS A 247 -13.74 12.23 3.32
C LYS A 247 -14.52 11.73 4.52
N ALA A 248 -15.53 10.90 4.24
CA ALA A 248 -16.24 10.10 5.23
C ALA A 248 -16.21 8.62 4.82
N SER A 249 -16.00 7.74 5.76
CA SER A 249 -16.05 6.29 5.57
C SER A 249 -16.84 5.64 6.70
N VAL A 250 -17.61 4.60 6.37
CA VAL A 250 -18.28 3.74 7.33
C VAL A 250 -17.94 2.31 7.00
N HIS A 251 -17.66 1.50 8.00
CA HIS A 251 -17.54 0.07 7.81
C HIS A 251 -18.60 -0.69 8.60
N LEU A 252 -19.04 -1.79 7.99
CA LEU A 252 -20.06 -2.68 8.51
C LEU A 252 -19.50 -4.10 8.63
N ASP A 253 -19.70 -4.75 9.77
CA ASP A 253 -19.48 -6.19 9.88
C ASP A 253 -20.57 -6.91 9.07
N ALA A 254 -20.15 -7.62 8.04
CA ALA A 254 -21.03 -8.24 7.07
C ALA A 254 -21.19 -9.77 7.26
N ARG A 255 -20.65 -10.35 8.34
CA ARG A 255 -20.66 -11.80 8.59
C ARG A 255 -22.07 -12.41 8.64
N GLY A 256 -23.07 -11.64 8.95
CA GLY A 256 -24.46 -12.11 9.02
C GLY A 256 -25.16 -12.26 7.67
N PHE A 257 -24.66 -11.61 6.59
CA PHE A 257 -25.33 -11.55 5.27
C PHE A 257 -24.39 -11.73 4.08
N LEU A 258 -23.07 -11.66 4.27
CA LEU A 258 -22.07 -11.98 3.25
C LEU A 258 -21.17 -13.14 3.70
N PRO A 259 -20.63 -13.94 2.75
CA PRO A 259 -19.79 -15.07 3.10
C PRO A 259 -18.48 -14.64 3.75
N GLY A 260 -17.91 -15.52 4.60
CA GLY A 260 -16.61 -15.37 5.24
C GLY A 260 -16.66 -15.45 6.77
N GLU A 261 -15.59 -15.90 7.37
CA GLU A 261 -15.38 -15.89 8.83
C GLU A 261 -15.10 -14.48 9.32
N LYS A 262 -14.39 -13.71 8.49
CA LYS A 262 -14.26 -12.27 8.60
C LYS A 262 -14.81 -11.67 7.30
N SER A 263 -15.83 -10.86 7.40
CA SER A 263 -16.46 -10.20 6.26
C SER A 263 -16.80 -8.76 6.65
N ARG A 264 -16.31 -7.80 5.89
CA ARG A 264 -16.51 -6.38 6.17
C ARG A 264 -16.72 -5.60 4.89
N VAL A 265 -17.70 -4.73 4.90
CA VAL A 265 -17.97 -3.78 3.83
C VAL A 265 -17.60 -2.39 4.29
N TRP A 266 -16.88 -1.67 3.44
CA TRP A 266 -16.60 -0.24 3.62
C TRP A 266 -17.33 0.56 2.57
N LEU A 267 -17.92 1.67 3.00
CA LEU A 267 -18.50 2.69 2.15
C LEU A 267 -17.71 3.97 2.38
N THR A 268 -17.14 4.52 1.33
CA THR A 268 -16.32 5.73 1.39
C THR A 268 -16.81 6.74 0.38
N TYR A 269 -16.92 8.00 0.80
CA TYR A 269 -17.17 9.14 -0.07
C TYR A 269 -16.19 10.26 0.26
N ALA A 270 -15.69 10.92 -0.77
CA ALA A 270 -14.84 12.10 -0.64
C ALA A 270 -15.26 13.19 -1.62
N HIS A 271 -15.20 14.44 -1.17
CA HIS A 271 -15.51 15.63 -1.96
C HIS A 271 -14.30 16.58 -1.98
N ASN A 272 -13.88 16.96 -3.17
CA ASN A 272 -12.76 17.87 -3.42
C ASN A 272 -13.32 19.29 -3.62
N PHE A 273 -12.97 20.20 -2.74
CA PHE A 273 -13.36 21.61 -2.80
C PHE A 273 -12.51 22.42 -3.77
N THR A 274 -11.42 21.84 -4.29
CA THR A 274 -10.47 22.52 -5.18
C THR A 274 -11.12 22.87 -6.52
N HIS A 275 -10.96 24.09 -6.99
CA HIS A 275 -11.49 24.57 -8.27
C HIS A 275 -10.94 23.83 -9.51
N TYR A 276 -9.79 23.16 -9.36
CA TYR A 276 -9.17 22.37 -10.46
C TYR A 276 -9.86 21.03 -10.73
N ALA A 277 -10.84 20.62 -9.91
CA ALA A 277 -11.59 19.41 -10.16
C ALA A 277 -12.40 19.56 -11.45
N GLY A 278 -12.05 18.77 -12.47
CA GLY A 278 -12.65 18.82 -13.80
C GLY A 278 -12.09 19.90 -14.72
N CYS A 279 -11.03 20.60 -14.33
CA CYS A 279 -10.30 21.51 -15.22
C CYS A 279 -9.02 20.84 -15.76
N PRO A 280 -8.60 21.11 -17.00
CA PRO A 280 -7.31 20.66 -17.50
C PRO A 280 -6.21 21.29 -16.64
N LEU A 281 -5.35 20.44 -16.08
CA LEU A 281 -4.14 20.91 -15.44
C LEU A 281 -3.09 21.25 -16.51
N PRO A 282 -2.25 22.27 -16.31
CA PRO A 282 -1.08 22.49 -17.15
C PRO A 282 -0.31 21.16 -17.32
N GLU A 283 0.24 20.92 -18.51
CA GLU A 283 0.91 19.64 -18.84
C GLU A 283 2.00 19.26 -17.85
N ASP A 284 2.67 20.26 -17.27
CA ASP A 284 3.78 20.10 -16.33
C ASP A 284 3.35 20.14 -14.85
N SER A 285 2.06 20.33 -14.54
CA SER A 285 1.60 20.41 -13.16
C SER A 285 1.45 19.02 -12.55
N TYR A 286 2.16 18.79 -11.46
CA TYR A 286 1.99 17.61 -10.62
C TYR A 286 0.81 17.88 -9.67
N TYR A 287 -0.31 17.21 -9.92
CA TYR A 287 -1.44 17.22 -9.00
C TYR A 287 -1.44 15.93 -8.17
N SER A 288 -1.29 16.08 -6.89
CA SER A 288 -1.17 14.98 -5.93
C SER A 288 -2.37 14.83 -5.00
N GLY A 289 -3.38 15.67 -5.17
CA GLY A 289 -4.62 15.63 -4.40
C GLY A 289 -5.61 14.55 -4.85
N LEU A 290 -6.87 14.68 -4.42
CA LEU A 290 -7.94 13.78 -4.81
C LEU A 290 -8.17 13.81 -6.33
N GLY A 291 -8.12 12.65 -7.00
CA GLY A 291 -8.09 12.54 -8.46
C GLY A 291 -9.39 12.90 -9.20
N ALA A 292 -10.46 13.24 -8.48
CA ALA A 292 -11.72 13.70 -9.03
C ALA A 292 -12.39 14.70 -8.07
N ARG A 293 -13.45 15.39 -8.53
CA ARG A 293 -14.23 16.25 -7.65
C ARG A 293 -14.94 15.45 -6.57
N ASP A 294 -15.56 14.36 -6.96
CA ASP A 294 -16.24 13.45 -6.05
C ASP A 294 -15.71 12.04 -6.28
N VAL A 295 -15.38 11.34 -5.21
CA VAL A 295 -14.95 9.94 -5.24
C VAL A 295 -15.82 9.13 -4.31
N ALA A 296 -16.40 8.05 -4.84
CA ALA A 296 -17.14 7.07 -4.07
C ALA A 296 -16.48 5.70 -4.21
N ALA A 297 -16.39 4.96 -3.12
CA ALA A 297 -15.87 3.60 -3.11
C ALA A 297 -16.71 2.68 -2.23
N VAL A 298 -16.86 1.44 -2.68
CA VAL A 298 -17.44 0.33 -1.93
C VAL A 298 -16.41 -0.79 -1.93
N ASP A 299 -15.92 -1.16 -0.76
CA ASP A 299 -14.95 -2.23 -0.61
C ASP A 299 -15.58 -3.38 0.18
N TRP A 300 -15.34 -4.59 -0.27
CA TRP A 300 -15.65 -5.81 0.47
C TRP A 300 -14.38 -6.61 0.71
N VAL A 301 -14.06 -6.80 1.99
CA VAL A 301 -12.91 -7.58 2.43
C VAL A 301 -13.42 -8.80 3.18
N MET A 302 -13.02 -9.99 2.74
CA MET A 302 -13.42 -11.23 3.38
C MET A 302 -12.26 -12.21 3.51
N SER A 303 -12.34 -13.07 4.54
CA SER A 303 -11.49 -14.25 4.65
C SER A 303 -12.27 -15.44 5.19
N ARG A 304 -11.90 -16.66 4.73
CA ARG A 304 -12.43 -17.93 5.19
C ARG A 304 -11.33 -19.00 5.10
N GLY A 305 -10.86 -19.45 6.24
CA GLY A 305 -9.74 -20.38 6.30
C GLY A 305 -8.51 -19.83 5.57
N LYS A 306 -8.06 -20.55 4.54
CA LYS A 306 -6.90 -20.17 3.70
C LYS A 306 -7.21 -19.20 2.56
N PHE A 307 -8.48 -18.93 2.30
CA PHE A 307 -8.93 -18.05 1.23
C PHE A 307 -9.19 -16.63 1.76
N SER A 308 -8.76 -15.63 1.02
CA SER A 308 -9.15 -14.24 1.25
C SER A 308 -9.46 -13.54 -0.07
N MET A 309 -10.29 -12.51 0.00
CA MET A 309 -10.69 -11.73 -1.16
C MET A 309 -10.89 -10.27 -0.77
N VAL A 310 -10.40 -9.38 -1.61
CA VAL A 310 -10.71 -7.95 -1.60
C VAL A 310 -11.43 -7.63 -2.89
N THR A 311 -12.57 -6.95 -2.79
CA THR A 311 -13.32 -6.42 -3.94
C THR A 311 -13.51 -4.93 -3.72
N GLU A 312 -13.14 -4.13 -4.70
CA GLU A 312 -13.26 -2.68 -4.68
C GLU A 312 -14.05 -2.21 -5.89
N LEU A 313 -15.14 -1.47 -5.64
CA LEU A 313 -15.86 -0.70 -6.65
C LEU A 313 -15.57 0.77 -6.40
N MET A 314 -15.15 1.50 -7.42
CA MET A 314 -14.74 2.88 -7.28
C MET A 314 -15.28 3.73 -8.42
N SER A 315 -15.69 4.94 -8.11
CA SER A 315 -16.18 5.92 -9.07
C SER A 315 -15.58 7.28 -8.78
N GLY A 316 -15.07 7.95 -9.82
CA GLY A 316 -14.64 9.34 -9.79
C GLY A 316 -15.52 10.18 -10.71
N PHE A 317 -16.13 11.23 -10.17
CA PHE A 317 -16.96 12.17 -10.91
C PHE A 317 -16.17 13.46 -11.15
N ARG A 318 -16.14 13.93 -12.39
CA ARG A 318 -15.36 15.10 -12.82
C ARG A 318 -13.85 14.88 -12.51
N VAL A 319 -13.25 13.97 -13.28
CA VAL A 319 -11.84 13.58 -13.11
C VAL A 319 -10.91 14.78 -13.36
N VAL A 320 -9.98 14.99 -12.43
CA VAL A 320 -8.99 16.07 -12.51
C VAL A 320 -8.02 15.85 -13.66
N GLY A 321 -7.73 16.92 -14.41
CA GLY A 321 -6.78 16.90 -15.52
C GLY A 321 -7.37 16.42 -16.83
N THR A 322 -8.69 16.20 -16.91
CA THR A 322 -9.41 15.98 -18.17
C THR A 322 -10.09 17.26 -18.65
N SER A 323 -10.09 17.50 -19.95
CA SER A 323 -10.67 18.73 -20.55
C SER A 323 -12.19 18.82 -20.38
N LEU A 324 -12.87 17.68 -20.25
CA LEU A 324 -14.34 17.60 -20.22
C LEU A 324 -14.90 17.37 -18.82
N GLY A 325 -14.05 17.11 -17.81
CA GLY A 325 -14.53 16.78 -16.47
C GLY A 325 -15.42 15.52 -16.45
N GLU A 326 -15.09 14.56 -17.29
CA GLU A 326 -15.84 13.29 -17.41
C GLU A 326 -15.63 12.38 -16.19
N ASN A 327 -16.44 11.33 -16.12
CA ASN A 327 -16.42 10.38 -15.01
C ASN A 327 -15.56 9.14 -15.33
N VAL A 328 -15.12 8.46 -14.27
CA VAL A 328 -14.43 7.17 -14.37
C VAL A 328 -15.02 6.20 -13.35
N TYR A 329 -15.11 4.94 -13.75
CA TYR A 329 -15.63 3.84 -12.93
C TYR A 329 -14.66 2.68 -12.98
N GLY A 330 -14.59 1.89 -11.93
CA GLY A 330 -13.78 0.69 -11.95
C GLY A 330 -14.09 -0.31 -10.87
N LEU A 331 -13.56 -1.48 -11.12
CA LEU A 331 -13.66 -2.67 -10.30
C LEU A 331 -12.28 -3.28 -10.14
N ALA A 332 -11.92 -3.65 -8.92
CA ALA A 332 -10.80 -4.54 -8.66
C ALA A 332 -11.29 -5.72 -7.81
N VAL A 333 -10.90 -6.95 -8.19
CA VAL A 333 -11.18 -8.17 -7.43
C VAL A 333 -9.86 -8.90 -7.23
N LEU A 334 -9.50 -9.13 -5.98
CA LEU A 334 -8.21 -9.68 -5.57
C LEU A 334 -8.42 -10.88 -4.64
N PRO A 335 -8.72 -12.09 -5.18
CA PRO A 335 -8.68 -13.31 -4.42
C PRO A 335 -7.25 -13.77 -4.18
N SER A 336 -7.02 -14.37 -3.02
CA SER A 336 -5.78 -15.04 -2.70
C SER A 336 -6.02 -16.34 -1.92
N TYR A 337 -5.09 -17.28 -2.05
CA TYR A 337 -5.15 -18.56 -1.38
C TYR A 337 -3.80 -18.95 -0.80
N ARG A 338 -3.77 -19.22 0.50
CA ARG A 338 -2.57 -19.64 1.20
C ARG A 338 -2.41 -21.17 1.12
N PHE A 339 -1.53 -21.63 0.25
CA PHE A 339 -1.24 -23.04 0.04
C PHE A 339 -0.58 -23.65 1.28
N SER A 340 0.39 -22.92 1.84
CA SER A 340 1.10 -23.29 3.07
C SER A 340 1.30 -22.03 3.94
N PRO A 341 1.82 -22.15 5.18
CA PRO A 341 2.16 -20.97 5.98
C PRO A 341 3.12 -19.99 5.27
N HIS A 342 3.98 -20.50 4.40
CA HIS A 342 4.99 -19.72 3.67
C HIS A 342 4.58 -19.30 2.25
N LEU A 343 3.58 -19.93 1.63
CA LEU A 343 3.27 -19.72 0.20
C LEU A 343 1.82 -19.31 -0.01
N GLU A 344 1.61 -18.20 -0.68
CA GLU A 344 0.30 -17.67 -1.08
C GLU A 344 0.26 -17.39 -2.58
N GLY A 345 -0.79 -17.87 -3.25
CA GLY A 345 -1.14 -17.48 -4.61
C GLY A 345 -2.09 -16.29 -4.59
N VAL A 346 -1.86 -15.35 -5.49
CA VAL A 346 -2.63 -14.10 -5.61
C VAL A 346 -3.06 -13.91 -7.04
N PHE A 347 -4.34 -13.63 -7.23
CA PHE A 347 -4.89 -13.19 -8.51
C PHE A 347 -5.50 -11.81 -8.33
N ARG A 348 -5.43 -10.95 -9.35
CA ARG A 348 -6.20 -9.69 -9.42
C ARG A 348 -6.74 -9.48 -10.81
N TYR A 349 -8.01 -9.19 -10.90
CA TYR A 349 -8.63 -8.57 -12.07
C TYR A 349 -8.93 -7.12 -11.76
N GLN A 350 -8.62 -6.21 -12.67
CA GLN A 350 -9.02 -4.82 -12.58
C GLN A 350 -9.56 -4.32 -13.91
N LEU A 351 -10.63 -3.53 -13.82
CA LEU A 351 -11.25 -2.81 -14.92
C LEU A 351 -11.37 -1.35 -14.53
N SER A 352 -10.97 -0.45 -15.41
CA SER A 352 -11.26 0.98 -15.32
C SER A 352 -11.88 1.44 -16.62
N HIS A 353 -12.97 2.21 -16.56
CA HIS A 353 -13.70 2.69 -17.72
C HIS A 353 -14.19 4.11 -17.53
N GLY A 354 -14.06 4.93 -18.58
CA GLY A 354 -14.53 6.31 -18.67
C GLY A 354 -14.08 6.95 -19.97
N ARG A 355 -14.80 7.93 -20.47
CA ARG A 355 -14.48 8.56 -21.74
C ARG A 355 -13.24 9.43 -21.63
N ASP A 356 -12.08 8.91 -22.11
CA ASP A 356 -10.77 9.59 -22.07
C ASP A 356 -10.35 10.07 -20.66
N THR A 357 -10.76 9.32 -19.63
CA THR A 357 -10.56 9.65 -18.23
C THR A 357 -9.75 8.62 -17.46
N VAL A 358 -9.45 7.47 -18.06
CA VAL A 358 -8.65 6.43 -17.45
C VAL A 358 -7.19 6.75 -17.64
N LYS A 359 -6.50 7.09 -16.54
CA LYS A 359 -5.05 7.28 -16.54
C LYS A 359 -4.35 5.93 -16.45
N MET A 360 -3.33 5.75 -17.25
CA MET A 360 -2.60 4.50 -17.26
C MET A 360 -1.61 4.44 -16.09
N TYR A 361 -2.08 3.90 -14.97
CA TYR A 361 -1.26 3.60 -13.81
C TYR A 361 -0.75 2.15 -13.86
N ALA A 362 0.13 1.88 -14.82
CA ALA A 362 0.86 0.62 -14.87
C ALA A 362 2.34 0.93 -14.76
N ARG A 363 2.96 0.62 -13.65
CA ARG A 363 4.25 1.14 -13.18
C ARG A 363 5.34 1.23 -14.25
N TYR A 364 5.57 0.17 -14.99
CA TYR A 364 6.70 0.08 -15.91
C TYR A 364 6.35 0.35 -17.37
N ILE A 365 5.08 0.23 -17.73
CA ILE A 365 4.65 0.41 -19.12
C ILE A 365 5.00 1.81 -19.64
N PRO A 366 4.77 2.92 -18.88
CA PRO A 366 5.14 4.25 -19.32
C PRO A 366 6.63 4.46 -19.56
N ALA A 367 7.47 3.82 -18.79
CA ALA A 367 8.92 3.98 -18.91
C ALA A 367 9.47 3.36 -20.19
N VAL A 368 8.86 2.26 -20.65
CA VAL A 368 9.42 1.45 -21.74
C VAL A 368 8.63 1.50 -23.03
N THR A 369 7.38 1.96 -23.03
CA THR A 369 6.52 2.02 -24.22
C THR A 369 6.00 3.43 -24.47
N THR A 370 5.53 3.67 -25.71
CA THR A 370 4.80 4.87 -26.07
C THR A 370 3.31 4.58 -26.04
N TYR A 371 2.54 5.33 -25.27
CA TYR A 371 1.09 5.20 -25.16
C TYR A 371 0.47 6.55 -24.76
N PRO A 372 -0.84 6.75 -24.97
CA PRO A 372 -1.50 7.98 -24.58
C PRO A 372 -1.61 8.12 -23.06
N LYS A 373 -1.60 9.37 -22.57
CA LYS A 373 -1.77 9.67 -21.13
C LYS A 373 -3.13 9.20 -20.61
N TRP A 374 -4.16 9.33 -21.43
CA TRP A 374 -5.55 8.99 -21.14
C TRP A 374 -6.07 7.98 -22.15
N VAL A 375 -6.88 7.05 -21.68
CA VAL A 375 -7.60 6.04 -22.46
C VAL A 375 -9.03 5.92 -21.94
N SER A 376 -9.92 5.29 -22.70
CA SER A 376 -11.28 5.11 -22.25
C SER A 376 -11.46 3.85 -21.40
N THR A 377 -10.65 2.82 -21.62
CA THR A 377 -10.74 1.58 -20.86
C THR A 377 -9.37 0.98 -20.61
N MET A 378 -9.15 0.47 -19.41
CA MET A 378 -8.01 -0.37 -19.05
C MET A 378 -8.52 -1.64 -18.37
N ASN A 379 -8.07 -2.79 -18.87
CA ASN A 379 -8.25 -4.10 -18.24
C ASN A 379 -6.90 -4.69 -17.88
N SER A 380 -6.83 -5.35 -16.74
CA SER A 380 -5.60 -6.02 -16.33
C SER A 380 -5.89 -7.27 -15.52
N PHE A 381 -5.07 -8.31 -15.74
CA PHE A 381 -5.11 -9.60 -15.06
C PHE A 381 -3.73 -9.86 -14.47
N TYR A 382 -3.62 -9.88 -13.16
CA TYR A 382 -2.41 -10.21 -12.43
C TYR A 382 -2.51 -11.61 -11.84
N LEU A 383 -1.42 -12.37 -11.95
CA LEU A 383 -1.24 -13.65 -11.27
C LEU A 383 0.15 -13.65 -10.61
N GLY A 384 0.21 -13.94 -9.32
CA GLY A 384 1.46 -13.90 -8.57
C GLY A 384 1.54 -14.92 -7.45
N LEU A 385 2.76 -15.07 -6.93
CA LEU A 385 3.09 -15.87 -5.77
C LEU A 385 3.86 -15.02 -4.77
N ASN A 386 3.50 -15.16 -3.49
CA ASN A 386 4.20 -14.56 -2.37
C ASN A 386 4.79 -15.67 -1.50
N TYR A 387 6.08 -15.58 -1.21
CA TYR A 387 6.77 -16.44 -0.27
C TYR A 387 7.13 -15.65 1.00
N TYR A 388 6.62 -16.08 2.13
CA TYR A 388 6.80 -15.48 3.45
C TYR A 388 7.88 -16.20 4.23
N PHE A 389 8.94 -15.48 4.62
CA PHE A 389 10.03 -16.09 5.41
C PHE A 389 9.59 -16.37 6.85
N PHE A 390 8.74 -15.51 7.39
CA PHE A 390 8.20 -15.60 8.75
C PHE A 390 6.67 -15.70 8.70
N PRO A 391 6.11 -16.91 8.79
CA PRO A 391 4.65 -17.10 8.76
C PRO A 391 3.90 -16.41 9.91
N GLU A 392 4.59 -16.22 11.04
CA GLU A 392 4.09 -15.52 12.22
C GLU A 392 3.91 -14.01 11.98
N ASP A 393 4.70 -13.46 11.07
CA ASP A 393 4.66 -12.06 10.64
C ASP A 393 4.96 -11.98 9.13
N PRO A 394 3.95 -12.25 8.28
CA PRO A 394 4.13 -12.39 6.83
C PRO A 394 4.70 -11.15 6.16
N ASP A 395 4.56 -9.99 6.79
CA ASP A 395 4.96 -8.71 6.22
C ASP A 395 6.39 -8.32 6.58
N MET A 396 7.00 -9.01 7.55
CA MET A 396 8.38 -8.75 7.98
C MET A 396 9.38 -8.95 6.83
N LEU A 397 9.26 -10.05 6.08
CA LEU A 397 10.09 -10.32 4.89
C LEU A 397 9.36 -11.25 3.93
N LYS A 398 9.20 -10.82 2.69
CA LYS A 398 8.58 -11.64 1.65
C LYS A 398 9.25 -11.46 0.28
N LEU A 399 9.27 -12.56 -0.49
CA LEU A 399 9.55 -12.55 -1.92
C LEU A 399 8.24 -12.57 -2.68
N MET A 400 8.19 -11.84 -3.77
CA MET A 400 7.02 -11.74 -4.62
C MET A 400 7.43 -11.92 -6.08
N ALA A 401 6.67 -12.70 -6.83
CA ALA A 401 6.85 -12.84 -8.27
C ALA A 401 5.50 -12.99 -8.95
N GLY A 402 5.37 -12.44 -10.15
CA GLY A 402 4.10 -12.54 -10.88
C GLY A 402 4.18 -11.94 -12.27
N GLY A 403 3.05 -12.03 -12.98
CA GLY A 403 2.85 -11.42 -14.27
C GLY A 403 1.50 -10.72 -14.33
N GLU A 404 1.46 -9.61 -15.03
CA GLU A 404 0.25 -8.82 -15.27
C GLU A 404 0.06 -8.60 -16.76
N TYR A 405 -1.06 -9.04 -17.30
CA TYR A 405 -1.47 -8.74 -18.68
C TYR A 405 -2.38 -7.53 -18.67
N THR A 406 -1.97 -6.47 -19.34
CA THR A 406 -2.72 -5.22 -19.41
C THR A 406 -3.13 -4.93 -20.85
N THR A 407 -4.39 -4.51 -21.03
CA THR A 407 -4.91 -3.99 -22.30
C THR A 407 -5.59 -2.66 -22.08
N THR A 408 -5.46 -1.76 -23.05
CA THR A 408 -6.19 -0.49 -23.07
C THR A 408 -6.95 -0.33 -24.38
N SER A 409 -8.02 0.46 -24.37
CA SER A 409 -8.80 0.82 -25.56
C SER A 409 -9.33 2.26 -25.46
N GLY A 410 -9.77 2.82 -26.61
CA GLY A 410 -10.26 4.19 -26.67
C GLY A 410 -9.13 5.20 -26.48
N ALA A 411 -7.99 5.00 -27.14
CA ALA A 411 -6.96 6.02 -27.20
C ALA A 411 -7.41 7.19 -28.08
N PRO A 412 -6.96 8.43 -27.80
CA PRO A 412 -7.18 9.58 -28.67
C PRO A 412 -6.70 9.31 -30.10
N GLU A 413 -7.26 10.07 -31.07
CA GLU A 413 -6.93 9.93 -32.48
C GLU A 413 -5.41 10.03 -32.71
N GLY A 414 -4.85 9.12 -33.50
CA GLY A 414 -3.42 9.04 -33.79
C GLY A 414 -2.57 8.33 -32.72
N ALA A 415 -3.11 8.06 -31.53
CA ALA A 415 -2.43 7.34 -30.47
C ALA A 415 -2.72 5.83 -30.52
N ARG A 416 -1.80 5.03 -29.98
CA ARG A 416 -1.94 3.55 -29.93
C ARG A 416 -2.29 3.09 -28.54
N CYS A 417 -3.27 2.20 -28.45
CA CYS A 417 -3.58 1.50 -27.23
C CYS A 417 -2.46 0.52 -26.84
N PHE A 418 -2.31 0.25 -25.57
CA PHE A 418 -1.35 -0.72 -25.05
C PHE A 418 -2.00 -2.11 -24.94
N SER A 419 -1.22 -3.14 -25.24
CA SER A 419 -1.49 -4.53 -24.93
C SER A 419 -0.17 -5.22 -24.63
N GLY A 420 -0.09 -6.03 -23.57
CA GLY A 420 1.15 -6.72 -23.24
C GLY A 420 1.22 -7.27 -21.83
N TRP A 421 2.28 -8.05 -21.59
CA TRP A 421 2.63 -8.61 -20.31
C TRP A 421 3.67 -7.76 -19.60
N THR A 422 3.55 -7.68 -18.27
CA THR A 422 4.62 -7.21 -17.39
C THR A 422 4.91 -8.30 -16.37
N TRP A 423 6.14 -8.81 -16.37
CA TRP A 423 6.63 -9.79 -15.41
C TRP A 423 7.37 -9.10 -14.30
N PHE A 424 7.16 -9.53 -13.06
CA PHE A 424 7.70 -8.86 -11.87
C PHE A 424 8.40 -9.84 -10.95
N ALA A 425 9.40 -9.34 -10.24
CA ALA A 425 9.95 -9.96 -9.05
C ALA A 425 10.33 -8.88 -8.04
N ALA A 426 10.08 -9.12 -6.76
CA ALA A 426 10.40 -8.18 -5.70
C ALA A 426 10.80 -8.88 -4.40
N VAL A 427 11.63 -8.16 -3.62
CA VAL A 427 11.84 -8.40 -2.19
C VAL A 427 11.19 -7.25 -1.44
N ARG A 428 10.40 -7.57 -0.43
CA ARG A 428 9.78 -6.58 0.46
C ARG A 428 10.05 -6.94 1.90
N PHE A 429 10.39 -5.94 2.71
CA PHE A 429 10.62 -6.11 4.14
C PHE A 429 10.06 -4.93 4.94
N HIS A 430 9.73 -5.20 6.21
CA HIS A 430 9.24 -4.22 7.17
C HIS A 430 9.67 -4.60 8.59
N PHE A 431 10.27 -3.65 9.34
CA PHE A 431 10.73 -3.82 10.71
C PHE A 431 10.23 -2.70 11.62
#